data_118b9bd60b1e5e09c1799a1439c510c0
#
_entry.id   118b9bd60b1e5e09c1799a1439c510c0
#
_cell.length_a   1.000
_cell.length_b   1.000
_cell.length_c   1.000
_cell.angle_alpha   90.00
_cell.angle_beta   90.00
_cell.angle_gamma   90.00
#
_symmetry.space_group_name_H-M   'P 1'
#
loop_
_entity.id
_entity.type
_entity.pdbx_description
1 polymer ?
#
loop_
_entity_poly.entity_id
_entity_poly.type
_entity_poly.pdbx_seq_one_letter_code
_entity_poly.pdbx_strand_id
1 'polypeptide(L)'
;MIATIAMLVLGIVLTIGTFIFVSAEFSLVALDQAVVEKRFQAGDKSAGEVLKATKTLSTQLSGAQVGITLTTILLGYTTQATIADLLETALGSAGLAAGLATGIAAIVAAVFINAVSMLFGELVPKNLALA
;
A
#
# COMPACT_ATOMS: atom_id res chain seq x y z
N MET A 1 -14.88 17.16 -11.31
CA MET A 1 -13.44 17.48 -11.23
C MET A 1 -12.90 17.38 -9.80
N ILE A 2 -13.53 18.03 -8.83
CA ILE A 2 -13.10 17.97 -7.42
C ILE A 2 -13.13 16.53 -6.89
N ALA A 3 -14.20 15.77 -7.20
CA ALA A 3 -14.32 14.37 -6.79
C ALA A 3 -13.22 13.50 -7.41
N THR A 4 -12.87 13.72 -8.67
CA THR A 4 -11.79 13.00 -9.35
C THR A 4 -10.44 13.26 -8.67
N ILE A 5 -10.14 14.53 -8.40
CA ILE A 5 -8.90 14.91 -7.70
C ILE A 5 -8.87 14.31 -6.30
N ALA A 6 -10.00 14.35 -5.58
CA ALA A 6 -10.11 13.77 -4.25
C ALA A 6 -9.83 12.26 -4.27
N MET A 7 -10.34 11.53 -5.25
CA MET A 7 -10.09 10.09 -5.39
C MET A 7 -8.62 9.78 -5.73
N LEU A 8 -7.98 10.59 -6.56
CA LEU A 8 -6.57 10.43 -6.89
C LEU A 8 -5.68 10.71 -5.66
N VAL A 9 -6.00 11.76 -4.90
CA VAL A 9 -5.29 12.08 -3.66
C VAL A 9 -5.50 10.95 -2.64
N LEU A 10 -6.72 10.44 -2.52
CA LEU A 10 -7.00 9.29 -1.67
C LEU A 10 -6.15 8.07 -2.05
N GLY A 11 -5.95 7.85 -3.36
CA GLY A 11 -5.09 6.78 -3.85
C GLY A 11 -3.64 6.92 -3.38
N ILE A 12 -3.11 8.14 -3.39
CA ILE A 12 -1.77 8.43 -2.87
C ILE A 12 -1.71 8.13 -1.37
N VAL A 13 -2.72 8.59 -0.62
CA VAL A 13 -2.81 8.35 0.83
C VAL A 13 -2.89 6.86 1.14
N LEU A 14 -3.70 6.11 0.40
CA LEU A 14 -3.83 4.66 0.56
C LEU A 14 -2.53 3.93 0.24
N THR A 15 -1.81 4.35 -0.79
CA THR A 15 -0.50 3.78 -1.14
C THR A 15 0.53 4.05 -0.05
N ILE A 16 0.53 5.25 0.53
CA ILE A 16 1.37 5.59 1.67
C ILE A 16 1.01 4.72 2.88
N GLY A 17 -0.28 4.49 3.12
CA GLY A 17 -0.75 3.58 4.17
C GLY A 17 -0.22 2.16 3.98
N THR A 18 -0.31 1.63 2.77
CA THR A 18 0.25 0.32 2.42
C THR A 18 1.77 0.29 2.65
N PHE A 19 2.48 1.33 2.23
CA PHE A 19 3.92 1.48 2.46
C PHE A 19 4.25 1.37 3.95
N ILE A 20 3.50 2.06 4.81
CA ILE A 20 3.72 2.05 6.26
C ILE A 20 3.50 0.64 6.82
N PHE A 21 2.39 -0.01 6.46
CA PHE A 21 2.09 -1.36 6.94
C PHE A 21 3.11 -2.39 6.49
N VAL A 22 3.53 -2.35 5.23
CA VAL A 22 4.54 -3.26 4.69
C VAL A 22 5.90 -3.03 5.35
N SER A 23 6.29 -1.76 5.54
CA SER A 23 7.54 -1.41 6.23
C SER A 23 7.55 -1.94 7.66
N ALA A 24 6.43 -1.77 8.39
CA ALA A 24 6.29 -2.27 9.76
C ALA A 24 6.39 -3.79 9.80
N GLU A 25 5.70 -4.49 8.88
CA GLU A 25 5.70 -5.95 8.81
C GLU A 25 7.13 -6.49 8.59
N PHE A 26 7.81 -6.03 7.54
CA PHE A 26 9.15 -6.54 7.22
C PHE A 26 10.21 -6.07 8.20
N SER A 27 10.07 -4.89 8.79
CA SER A 27 10.98 -4.43 9.84
C SER A 27 10.90 -5.31 11.08
N LEU A 28 9.69 -5.70 11.48
CA LEU A 28 9.51 -6.59 12.64
C LEU A 28 10.06 -7.98 12.37
N VAL A 29 9.87 -8.51 11.16
CA VAL A 29 10.40 -9.83 10.78
C VAL A 29 11.93 -9.83 10.73
N ALA A 30 12.54 -8.75 10.25
CA ALA A 30 13.99 -8.63 10.09
C ALA A 30 14.73 -8.28 11.38
N LEU A 31 14.03 -7.84 12.43
CA LEU A 31 14.66 -7.41 13.68
C LEU A 31 15.31 -8.58 14.44
N ASP A 32 16.53 -8.34 14.94
CA ASP A 32 17.16 -9.20 15.90
C ASP A 32 16.69 -8.81 17.31
N GLN A 33 15.93 -9.68 17.92
CA GLN A 33 15.34 -9.46 19.25
C GLN A 33 16.42 -9.20 20.32
N ALA A 34 17.56 -9.84 20.22
CA ALA A 34 18.65 -9.68 21.18
C ALA A 34 19.22 -8.25 21.13
N VAL A 35 19.35 -7.66 19.94
CA VAL A 35 19.83 -6.28 19.78
C VAL A 35 18.83 -5.28 20.37
N VAL A 36 17.55 -5.51 20.12
CA VAL A 36 16.45 -4.65 20.65
C VAL A 36 16.43 -4.73 22.17
N GLU A 37 16.59 -5.92 22.75
CA GLU A 37 16.61 -6.10 24.20
C GLU A 37 17.80 -5.38 24.84
N LYS A 38 19.00 -5.46 24.22
CA LYS A 38 20.15 -4.69 24.69
C LYS A 38 19.91 -3.19 24.71
N ARG A 39 19.29 -2.65 23.66
CA ARG A 39 18.94 -1.23 23.60
C ARG A 39 17.95 -0.84 24.69
N PHE A 40 16.96 -1.69 24.95
CA PHE A 40 16.00 -1.47 26.01
C PHE A 40 16.67 -1.42 27.39
N GLN A 41 17.56 -2.38 27.67
CA GLN A 41 18.32 -2.43 28.92
C GLN A 41 19.26 -1.23 29.08
N ALA A 42 19.73 -0.65 27.97
CA ALA A 42 20.55 0.55 27.98
C ALA A 42 19.77 1.86 28.19
N GLY A 43 18.43 1.78 28.34
CA GLY A 43 17.57 2.93 28.65
C GLY A 43 16.80 3.51 27.47
N ASP A 44 16.83 2.86 26.29
CA ASP A 44 16.05 3.26 25.12
C ASP A 44 14.59 2.81 25.29
N LYS A 45 13.71 3.75 25.62
CA LYS A 45 12.27 3.48 25.82
C LYS A 45 11.57 3.04 24.52
N SER A 46 11.99 3.57 23.38
CA SER A 46 11.44 3.18 22.07
C SER A 46 11.72 1.71 21.79
N ALA A 47 12.88 1.19 22.17
CA ALA A 47 13.23 -0.21 22.06
C ALA A 47 12.29 -1.10 22.90
N GLY A 48 11.77 -0.62 24.02
CA GLY A 48 10.79 -1.34 24.83
C GLY A 48 9.47 -1.57 24.09
N GLU A 49 8.99 -0.58 23.36
CA GLU A 49 7.78 -0.71 22.53
C GLU A 49 7.99 -1.72 21.38
N VAL A 50 9.14 -1.66 20.73
CA VAL A 50 9.52 -2.60 19.67
C VAL A 50 9.64 -4.03 20.22
N LEU A 51 10.24 -4.17 21.40
CA LEU A 51 10.38 -5.47 22.07
C LEU A 51 9.02 -6.11 22.36
N LYS A 52 8.06 -5.31 22.83
CA LYS A 52 6.67 -5.78 23.03
C LYS A 52 6.07 -6.27 21.72
N ALA A 53 6.26 -5.53 20.64
CA ALA A 53 5.76 -5.90 19.31
C ALA A 53 6.38 -7.22 18.84
N THR A 54 7.66 -7.46 19.08
CA THR A 54 8.32 -8.72 18.70
C THR A 54 7.81 -9.92 19.50
N LYS A 55 7.45 -9.71 20.75
CA LYS A 55 6.84 -10.76 21.59
C LYS A 55 5.43 -11.15 21.13
N THR A 56 4.73 -10.25 20.47
CA THR A 56 3.40 -10.49 19.89
C THR A 56 3.46 -10.45 18.37
N LEU A 57 4.53 -10.99 17.78
CA LEU A 57 4.82 -10.88 16.35
C LEU A 57 3.67 -11.38 15.48
N SER A 58 3.09 -12.53 15.83
CA SER A 58 1.96 -13.11 15.08
C SER A 58 0.77 -12.14 15.03
N THR A 59 0.43 -11.50 16.16
CA THR A 59 -0.64 -10.50 16.23
C THR A 59 -0.30 -9.25 15.42
N GLN A 60 0.95 -8.78 15.50
CA GLN A 60 1.40 -7.62 14.75
C GLN A 60 1.36 -7.87 13.23
N LEU A 61 1.82 -9.05 12.79
CA LEU A 61 1.79 -9.42 11.38
C LEU A 61 0.35 -9.55 10.87
N SER A 62 -0.54 -10.15 11.66
CA SER A 62 -1.96 -10.25 11.31
C SER A 62 -2.60 -8.88 11.18
N GLY A 63 -2.31 -7.97 12.09
CA GLY A 63 -2.79 -6.59 12.04
C GLY A 63 -2.29 -5.85 10.80
N ALA A 64 -1.02 -5.99 10.47
CA ALA A 64 -0.43 -5.40 9.27
C ALA A 64 -1.09 -5.97 7.99
N GLN A 65 -1.33 -7.27 7.93
CA GLN A 65 -2.00 -7.91 6.80
C GLN A 65 -3.43 -7.39 6.61
N VAL A 66 -4.17 -7.20 7.69
CA VAL A 66 -5.51 -6.59 7.64
C VAL A 66 -5.41 -5.18 7.08
N GLY A 67 -4.46 -4.38 7.55
CA GLY A 67 -4.23 -3.02 7.07
C GLY A 67 -3.88 -2.97 5.58
N ILE A 68 -2.96 -3.82 5.13
CA ILE A 68 -2.55 -3.92 3.73
C ILE A 68 -3.74 -4.32 2.86
N THR A 69 -4.49 -5.34 3.26
CA THR A 69 -5.66 -5.81 2.53
C THR A 69 -6.72 -4.71 2.41
N LEU A 70 -7.00 -4.02 3.52
CA LEU A 70 -7.98 -2.94 3.56
C LEU A 70 -7.59 -1.78 2.63
N THR A 71 -6.33 -1.32 2.69
CA THR A 71 -5.85 -0.23 1.83
C THR A 71 -5.88 -0.64 0.35
N THR A 72 -5.53 -1.88 0.03
CA THR A 72 -5.55 -2.40 -1.34
C THR A 72 -6.97 -2.48 -1.89
N ILE A 73 -7.93 -2.97 -1.11
CA ILE A 73 -9.34 -3.04 -1.51
C ILE A 73 -9.89 -1.64 -1.75
N LEU A 74 -9.65 -0.70 -0.82
CA LEU A 74 -10.11 0.67 -0.97
C LEU A 74 -9.50 1.35 -2.19
N LEU A 75 -8.23 1.09 -2.48
CA LEU A 75 -7.54 1.61 -3.67
C LEU A 75 -8.23 1.13 -4.96
N GLY A 76 -8.63 -0.13 -5.02
CA GLY A 76 -9.36 -0.69 -6.15
C GLY A 76 -10.73 -0.05 -6.35
N TYR A 77 -11.49 0.13 -5.28
CA TYR A 77 -12.83 0.71 -5.35
C TYR A 77 -12.86 2.22 -5.59
N THR A 78 -11.78 2.92 -5.28
CA THR A 78 -11.72 4.38 -5.38
C THR A 78 -10.85 4.83 -6.56
N THR A 79 -9.55 4.86 -6.38
CA THR A 79 -8.60 5.42 -7.34
C THR A 79 -8.55 4.63 -8.64
N GLN A 80 -8.53 3.31 -8.58
CA GLN A 80 -8.51 2.47 -9.77
C GLN A 80 -9.77 2.69 -10.63
N ALA A 81 -10.94 2.74 -9.99
CA ALA A 81 -12.20 3.01 -10.68
C ALA A 81 -12.20 4.39 -11.33
N THR A 82 -11.68 5.40 -10.64
CA THR A 82 -11.56 6.77 -11.16
C THR A 82 -10.64 6.82 -12.38
N ILE A 83 -9.49 6.15 -12.34
CA ILE A 83 -8.56 6.08 -13.47
C ILE A 83 -9.21 5.35 -14.65
N ALA A 84 -9.94 4.27 -14.40
CA ALA A 84 -10.67 3.57 -15.44
C ALA A 84 -11.69 4.48 -16.14
N ASP A 85 -12.45 5.26 -15.38
CA ASP A 85 -13.42 6.21 -15.92
C ASP A 85 -12.75 7.30 -16.77
N LEU A 86 -11.62 7.84 -16.33
CA LEU A 86 -10.85 8.83 -17.07
C LEU A 86 -10.32 8.25 -18.40
N LEU A 87 -9.80 7.04 -18.37
CA LEU A 87 -9.30 6.35 -19.56
C LEU A 87 -10.43 6.02 -20.52
N GLU A 88 -11.56 5.55 -20.03
CA GLU A 88 -12.73 5.26 -20.84
C GLU A 88 -13.21 6.50 -21.59
N THR A 89 -13.28 7.63 -20.92
CA THR A 89 -13.64 8.91 -21.52
C THR A 89 -12.64 9.32 -22.60
N ALA A 90 -11.34 9.19 -22.33
CA ALA A 90 -10.29 9.52 -23.28
C ALA A 90 -10.32 8.61 -24.53
N LEU A 91 -10.51 7.31 -24.34
CA LEU A 91 -10.58 6.33 -25.43
C LEU A 91 -11.85 6.53 -26.28
N GLY A 92 -12.97 6.84 -25.65
CA GLY A 92 -14.22 7.17 -26.34
C GLY A 92 -14.07 8.42 -27.21
N SER A 93 -13.38 9.44 -26.71
CA SER A 93 -13.06 10.66 -27.45
C SER A 93 -12.12 10.41 -28.62
N ALA A 94 -11.28 9.37 -28.54
CA ALA A 94 -10.38 8.96 -29.63
C ALA A 94 -11.08 8.11 -30.69
N GLY A 95 -12.37 7.81 -30.52
CA GLY A 95 -13.18 7.10 -31.51
C GLY A 95 -13.35 5.61 -31.30
N LEU A 96 -12.93 5.07 -30.15
CA LEU A 96 -13.18 3.67 -29.81
C LEU A 96 -14.66 3.42 -29.52
N ALA A 97 -15.15 2.24 -29.89
CA ALA A 97 -16.48 1.79 -29.53
C ALA A 97 -16.61 1.70 -27.98
N ALA A 98 -17.78 2.02 -27.45
CA ALA A 98 -18.01 2.10 -26.00
C ALA A 98 -17.60 0.82 -25.25
N GLY A 99 -17.94 -0.36 -25.77
CA GLY A 99 -17.58 -1.63 -25.13
C GLY A 99 -16.07 -1.89 -25.11
N LEU A 100 -15.37 -1.52 -26.17
CA LEU A 100 -13.89 -1.63 -26.23
C LEU A 100 -13.23 -0.61 -25.31
N ALA A 101 -13.72 0.63 -25.28
CA ALA A 101 -13.20 1.67 -24.41
C ALA A 101 -13.31 1.26 -22.93
N THR A 102 -14.45 0.75 -22.51
CA THR A 102 -14.68 0.26 -21.14
C THR A 102 -13.71 -0.87 -20.77
N GLY A 103 -13.60 -1.89 -21.64
CA GLY A 103 -12.78 -3.06 -21.40
C GLY A 103 -11.28 -2.70 -21.33
N ILE A 104 -10.79 -1.93 -22.29
CA ILE A 104 -9.39 -1.50 -22.33
C ILE A 104 -9.08 -0.60 -21.13
N ALA A 105 -9.93 0.35 -20.84
CA ALA A 105 -9.75 1.25 -19.69
C ALA A 105 -9.67 0.49 -18.38
N ALA A 106 -10.53 -0.51 -18.16
CA ALA A 106 -10.52 -1.33 -16.95
C ALA A 106 -9.20 -2.11 -16.81
N ILE A 107 -8.74 -2.76 -17.90
CA ILE A 107 -7.50 -3.52 -17.87
C ILE A 107 -6.29 -2.63 -17.64
N VAL A 108 -6.18 -1.51 -18.36
CA VAL A 108 -5.06 -0.58 -18.24
C VAL A 108 -5.02 0.03 -16.84
N ALA A 109 -6.17 0.46 -16.31
CA ALA A 109 -6.26 1.00 -14.95
C ALA A 109 -5.82 -0.04 -13.92
N ALA A 110 -6.27 -1.28 -14.04
CA ALA A 110 -5.90 -2.36 -13.12
C ALA A 110 -4.40 -2.63 -13.17
N VAL A 111 -3.82 -2.77 -14.35
CA VAL A 111 -2.37 -3.01 -14.51
C VAL A 111 -1.56 -1.83 -13.95
N PHE A 112 -1.95 -0.60 -14.29
CA PHE A 112 -1.26 0.60 -13.83
C PHE A 112 -1.28 0.73 -12.30
N ILE A 113 -2.46 0.61 -11.68
CA ILE A 113 -2.61 0.75 -10.23
C ILE A 113 -1.90 -0.40 -9.50
N ASN A 114 -2.01 -1.63 -10.01
CA ASN A 114 -1.29 -2.74 -9.39
C ASN A 114 0.22 -2.58 -9.50
N ALA A 115 0.73 -2.09 -10.63
CA ALA A 115 2.16 -1.84 -10.81
C ALA A 115 2.65 -0.75 -9.85
N VAL A 116 1.94 0.37 -9.74
CA VAL A 116 2.29 1.47 -8.83
C VAL A 116 2.19 1.01 -7.38
N SER A 117 1.12 0.34 -7.01
CA SER A 117 0.91 -0.16 -5.65
C SER A 117 1.97 -1.19 -5.26
N MET A 118 2.30 -2.12 -6.15
CA MET A 118 3.34 -3.11 -5.89
C MET A 118 4.72 -2.46 -5.76
N LEU A 119 5.06 -1.53 -6.65
CA LEU A 119 6.35 -0.87 -6.64
C LEU A 119 6.53 0.01 -5.39
N PHE A 120 5.62 0.95 -5.16
CA PHE A 120 5.74 1.93 -4.09
C PHE A 120 5.16 1.45 -2.76
N GLY A 121 4.14 0.62 -2.80
CA GLY A 121 3.47 0.13 -1.60
C GLY A 121 4.09 -1.13 -1.00
N GLU A 122 4.81 -1.92 -1.79
CA GLU A 122 5.35 -3.21 -1.34
C GLU A 122 6.85 -3.35 -1.57
N LEU A 123 7.34 -3.21 -2.80
CA LEU A 123 8.76 -3.47 -3.11
C LEU A 123 9.71 -2.47 -2.47
N VAL A 124 9.41 -1.17 -2.56
CA VAL A 124 10.26 -0.12 -1.98
C VAL A 124 10.31 -0.24 -0.46
N PRO A 125 9.16 -0.31 0.25
CA PRO A 125 9.20 -0.44 1.71
C PRO A 125 9.83 -1.75 2.17
N LYS A 126 9.62 -2.85 1.45
CA LYS A 126 10.24 -4.14 1.73
C LYS A 126 11.76 -4.04 1.65
N ASN A 127 12.28 -3.48 0.57
CA ASN A 127 13.73 -3.32 0.39
C ASN A 127 14.34 -2.38 1.43
N LEU A 128 13.65 -1.30 1.77
CA LEU A 128 14.10 -0.37 2.81
C LEU A 128 14.12 -1.05 4.19
N ALA A 129 13.10 -1.82 4.50
CA ALA A 129 13.00 -2.49 5.80
C ALA A 129 14.05 -3.59 5.98
N LEU A 130 14.44 -4.27 4.89
CA LEU A 130 15.43 -5.34 4.91
C LEU A 130 16.87 -4.85 4.73
N ALA A 131 17.04 -3.61 4.34
CA ALA A 131 18.39 -3.01 4.21
C ALA A 131 19.04 -2.63 5.60
#